data_8e9ab0ede504b7af7a7d8b89b10e7809
#
_entry.id   8e9ab0ede504b7af7a7d8b89b10e7809
#
_cell.length_a   1.000
_cell.length_b   1.000
_cell.length_c   1.000
_cell.angle_alpha   90.00
_cell.angle_beta   90.00
_cell.angle_gamma   90.00
#
_symmetry.space_group_name_H-M   'P 1'
#
loop_
_entity.id
_entity.type
_entity.pdbx_description
1 polymer ?
#
loop_
_entity_poly.entity_id
_entity_poly.type
_entity_poly.pdbx_seq_one_letter_code
_entity_poly.pdbx_strand_id
1 'polypeptide(L)'
;YTLIEKDGKHRKGTLSELEGRFAFIDMLDKYNNVEAKKNARPERYVVKGFGLDFKQRLNSREKAYSKFLYYKNFYGNEQITILTEGKTDPVYLKCAIDSLFLDYPQLVREEKNTKNRVLKVNLFKTNDKKKYFLDLSGGAADYSRFFRRHGLLCKAYEKQPPKNPVIILLDNDTGPSDFINQIIKDYSHLPKKAEDVRKGAFYHLESNLYVLFTPLLPGDNYSSLEDFFEPKVLQMKYNGKSFDKSNNHDSSTTFGKDRFATYIVRENRKTIDFSLFKPILDSIIEIKKHFINLHPSK
;
A
#
# COMPACT_ATOMS: atom_id res chain seq x y z
N TYR A 1 14.06 -16.17 12.50
CA TYR A 1 13.71 -16.65 13.84
C TYR A 1 14.22 -18.08 14.03
N THR A 2 14.33 -18.50 15.30
CA THR A 2 14.81 -19.84 15.66
C THR A 2 13.61 -20.66 16.12
N LEU A 3 13.45 -21.84 15.56
CA LEU A 3 12.50 -22.85 16.03
C LEU A 3 13.20 -23.79 17.01
N ILE A 4 12.47 -24.17 18.06
CA ILE A 4 12.89 -25.23 18.98
C ILE A 4 12.07 -26.47 18.62
N GLU A 5 12.74 -27.55 18.23
CA GLU A 5 12.12 -28.83 17.90
C GLU A 5 11.81 -29.63 19.18
N LYS A 6 11.02 -30.70 19.05
CA LYS A 6 10.62 -31.52 20.20
C LYS A 6 11.82 -32.15 20.94
N ASP A 7 12.94 -32.35 20.23
CA ASP A 7 14.19 -32.87 20.80
C ASP A 7 15.11 -31.79 21.42
N GLY A 8 14.59 -30.55 21.52
CA GLY A 8 15.33 -29.41 22.07
C GLY A 8 16.32 -28.75 21.10
N LYS A 9 16.48 -29.25 19.86
CA LYS A 9 17.37 -28.65 18.89
C LYS A 9 16.81 -27.35 18.32
N HIS A 10 17.72 -26.45 18.02
CA HIS A 10 17.42 -25.15 17.45
C HIS A 10 17.71 -25.14 15.95
N ARG A 11 16.77 -24.73 15.12
CA ARG A 11 16.97 -24.46 13.71
C ARG A 11 16.37 -23.14 13.26
N LYS A 12 16.88 -22.60 12.15
CA LYS A 12 16.26 -21.44 11.52
C LYS A 12 14.91 -21.84 10.94
N GLY A 13 13.86 -21.12 11.35
CA GLY A 13 12.52 -21.25 10.79
C GLY A 13 12.34 -20.40 9.53
N THR A 14 11.50 -20.86 8.61
CA THR A 14 11.10 -20.10 7.43
C THR A 14 9.96 -19.13 7.75
N LEU A 15 9.82 -18.08 6.92
CA LEU A 15 8.75 -17.11 7.06
C LEU A 15 7.36 -17.78 6.98
N SER A 16 7.22 -18.77 6.08
CA SER A 16 5.99 -19.55 5.91
C SER A 16 5.62 -20.36 7.17
N GLU A 17 6.59 -20.97 7.83
CA GLU A 17 6.36 -21.69 9.10
C GLU A 17 5.93 -20.74 10.22
N LEU A 18 6.50 -19.53 10.25
CA LEU A 18 6.07 -18.50 11.21
C LEU A 18 4.64 -18.05 10.95
N GLU A 19 4.27 -17.85 9.68
CA GLU A 19 2.90 -17.54 9.27
C GLU A 19 1.90 -18.62 9.69
N GLY A 20 2.24 -19.89 9.43
CA GLY A 20 1.42 -21.03 9.82
C GLY A 20 1.19 -21.08 11.34
N ARG A 21 2.23 -20.82 12.14
CA ARG A 21 2.09 -20.76 13.61
C ARG A 21 1.20 -19.62 14.08
N PHE A 22 1.32 -18.43 13.49
CA PHE A 22 0.43 -17.32 13.83
C PHE A 22 -1.01 -17.55 13.35
N ALA A 23 -1.21 -18.16 12.19
CA ALA A 23 -2.53 -18.55 11.71
C ALA A 23 -3.19 -19.57 12.64
N PHE A 24 -2.42 -20.53 13.15
CA PHE A 24 -2.90 -21.51 14.13
C PHE A 24 -3.28 -20.86 15.47
N ILE A 25 -2.46 -19.93 15.98
CA ILE A 25 -2.77 -19.17 17.19
C ILE A 25 -4.05 -18.33 17.01
N ASP A 26 -4.19 -17.66 15.86
CA ASP A 26 -5.39 -16.88 15.51
C ASP A 26 -6.66 -17.76 15.44
N MET A 27 -6.52 -18.99 14.94
CA MET A 27 -7.59 -19.98 14.93
C MET A 27 -7.96 -20.45 16.34
N LEU A 28 -6.96 -20.73 17.19
CA LEU A 28 -7.20 -21.13 18.59
C LEU A 28 -7.85 -20.01 19.40
N ASP A 29 -7.39 -18.76 19.22
CA ASP A 29 -7.97 -17.61 19.91
C ASP A 29 -9.43 -17.37 19.47
N LYS A 30 -9.75 -17.62 18.19
CA LYS A 30 -11.15 -17.60 17.70
C LYS A 30 -11.99 -18.72 18.32
N TYR A 31 -11.43 -19.91 18.43
CA TYR A 31 -12.14 -21.05 19.03
C TYR A 31 -12.42 -20.83 20.52
N ASN A 32 -11.43 -20.33 21.26
CA ASN A 32 -11.56 -20.04 22.69
C ASN A 32 -12.43 -18.80 22.97
N ASN A 33 -12.54 -17.87 22.02
CA ASN A 33 -13.38 -16.67 22.16
C ASN A 33 -14.83 -16.86 21.68
N VAL A 34 -15.18 -17.98 21.04
CA VAL A 34 -16.56 -18.24 20.60
C VAL A 34 -17.49 -18.43 21.81
N GLU A 35 -17.00 -18.98 22.91
CA GLU A 35 -17.80 -19.09 24.13
C GLU A 35 -17.96 -17.76 24.89
N ALA A 36 -16.93 -16.92 24.88
CA ALA A 36 -16.99 -15.60 25.52
C ALA A 36 -17.84 -14.57 24.72
N LYS A 37 -18.05 -14.79 23.42
CA LYS A 37 -18.74 -13.86 22.51
C LYS A 37 -20.25 -14.08 22.36
N LYS A 38 -20.84 -15.07 23.02
CA LYS A 38 -22.31 -15.21 23.01
C LYS A 38 -23.04 -14.03 23.65
N ASN A 39 -22.36 -13.16 24.38
CA ASN A 39 -22.97 -12.03 25.12
C ASN A 39 -22.37 -10.64 24.83
N ALA A 40 -21.37 -10.51 23.97
CA ALA A 40 -20.82 -9.20 23.60
C ALA A 40 -21.15 -8.91 22.15
N ARG A 41 -22.04 -7.92 21.90
CA ARG A 41 -22.13 -7.27 20.60
C ARG A 41 -20.73 -6.80 20.22
N PRO A 42 -20.24 -7.04 18.97
CA PRO A 42 -19.02 -6.40 18.53
C PRO A 42 -19.30 -4.89 18.54
N GLU A 43 -18.76 -4.21 19.52
CA GLU A 43 -18.68 -2.77 19.45
C GLU A 43 -17.97 -2.45 18.15
N ARG A 44 -18.62 -1.67 17.29
CA ARG A 44 -17.99 -1.05 16.14
C ARG A 44 -16.78 -0.33 16.70
N TYR A 45 -15.59 -0.81 16.41
CA TYR A 45 -14.35 -0.17 16.79
C TYR A 45 -14.27 1.18 16.07
N VAL A 46 -14.88 2.19 16.68
CA VAL A 46 -14.68 3.58 16.32
C VAL A 46 -13.27 3.90 16.80
N VAL A 47 -12.33 3.91 15.88
CA VAL A 47 -10.96 4.37 16.14
C VAL A 47 -11.03 5.88 16.36
N LYS A 48 -11.39 6.29 17.57
CA LYS A 48 -11.16 7.65 18.06
C LYS A 48 -9.83 7.64 18.81
N GLY A 49 -8.83 8.35 18.30
CA GLY A 49 -7.65 8.77 19.05
C GLY A 49 -6.38 7.94 18.84
N PHE A 50 -5.45 8.56 18.31
CA PHE A 50 -3.99 8.58 18.38
C PHE A 50 -3.23 7.44 19.07
N GLY A 51 -2.31 6.91 18.33
CA GLY A 51 -1.03 6.22 18.58
C GLY A 51 -0.73 5.48 19.90
N LEU A 52 -1.07 6.02 21.03
CA LEU A 52 -0.85 5.39 22.35
C LEU A 52 -1.90 4.31 22.64
N ASP A 53 -3.16 4.54 22.31
CA ASP A 53 -4.26 3.60 22.54
C ASP A 53 -4.16 2.30 21.76
N PHE A 54 -3.57 2.35 20.56
CA PHE A 54 -3.41 1.16 19.72
C PHE A 54 -2.48 0.13 20.37
N LYS A 55 -1.34 0.57 20.93
CA LYS A 55 -0.39 -0.33 21.61
C LYS A 55 -0.95 -0.92 22.91
N GLN A 56 -1.87 -0.22 23.57
CA GLN A 56 -2.50 -0.69 24.80
C GLN A 56 -3.59 -1.72 24.54
N ARG A 57 -4.29 -1.65 23.40
CA ARG A 57 -5.39 -2.54 23.04
C ARG A 57 -4.94 -3.96 22.62
N LEU A 58 -3.72 -4.11 22.14
CA LEU A 58 -3.20 -5.41 21.71
C LEU A 58 -2.62 -6.17 22.91
N ASN A 59 -3.03 -7.42 23.10
CA ASN A 59 -2.39 -8.34 24.03
C ASN A 59 -0.99 -8.74 23.52
N SER A 60 -0.24 -9.51 24.31
CA SER A 60 1.15 -9.85 23.98
C SER A 60 1.30 -10.65 22.68
N ARG A 61 0.36 -11.56 22.37
CA ARG A 61 0.35 -12.36 21.14
C ARG A 61 0.00 -11.49 19.95
N GLU A 62 -1.00 -10.63 20.08
CA GLU A 62 -1.41 -9.67 19.07
C GLU A 62 -0.29 -8.67 18.75
N LYS A 63 0.44 -8.20 19.76
CA LYS A 63 1.64 -7.36 19.57
C LYS A 63 2.72 -8.09 18.78
N ALA A 64 2.98 -9.36 19.07
CA ALA A 64 3.94 -10.17 18.34
C ALA A 64 3.50 -10.35 16.87
N TYR A 65 2.22 -10.65 16.66
CA TYR A 65 1.66 -10.78 15.32
C TYR A 65 1.66 -9.46 14.54
N SER A 66 1.33 -8.34 15.17
CA SER A 66 1.43 -7.00 14.57
C SER A 66 2.86 -6.69 14.11
N LYS A 67 3.86 -6.97 14.95
CA LYS A 67 5.29 -6.83 14.59
C LYS A 67 5.69 -7.72 13.42
N PHE A 68 5.22 -8.96 13.41
CA PHE A 68 5.47 -9.89 12.30
C PHE A 68 4.84 -9.40 11.00
N LEU A 69 3.56 -8.99 11.02
CA LEU A 69 2.90 -8.43 9.84
C LEU A 69 3.61 -7.17 9.33
N TYR A 70 4.07 -6.33 10.24
CA TYR A 70 4.84 -5.14 9.89
C TYR A 70 6.14 -5.52 9.19
N TYR A 71 6.93 -6.40 9.82
CA TYR A 71 8.18 -6.89 9.24
C TYR A 71 7.97 -7.47 7.84
N LYS A 72 7.02 -8.40 7.72
CA LYS A 72 6.71 -9.08 6.46
C LYS A 72 6.35 -8.13 5.32
N ASN A 73 5.56 -7.11 5.60
CA ASN A 73 5.02 -6.25 4.55
C ASN A 73 5.88 -5.01 4.27
N PHE A 74 6.68 -4.53 5.25
CA PHE A 74 7.29 -3.21 5.15
C PHE A 74 8.79 -3.16 5.43
N TYR A 75 9.41 -4.21 5.97
CA TYR A 75 10.84 -4.23 6.21
C TYR A 75 11.54 -5.41 5.52
N GLY A 76 11.09 -6.62 5.80
CA GLY A 76 11.54 -7.84 5.15
C GLY A 76 10.73 -8.22 3.91
N ASN A 77 10.03 -7.25 3.31
CA ASN A 77 9.20 -7.43 2.13
C ASN A 77 10.02 -7.92 0.93
N GLU A 78 9.58 -9.04 0.32
CA GLU A 78 10.29 -9.69 -0.80
C GLU A 78 10.16 -8.91 -2.11
N GLN A 79 9.25 -7.95 -2.19
CA GLN A 79 8.97 -7.11 -3.35
C GLN A 79 8.77 -5.66 -2.91
N ILE A 80 8.89 -4.73 -3.85
CA ILE A 80 8.44 -3.34 -3.63
C ILE A 80 7.02 -3.38 -3.10
N THR A 81 6.76 -2.76 -1.95
CA THR A 81 5.40 -2.64 -1.41
C THR A 81 4.86 -1.25 -1.71
N ILE A 82 3.72 -1.18 -2.39
CA ILE A 82 3.07 0.08 -2.75
C ILE A 82 1.77 0.20 -1.94
N LEU A 83 1.71 1.23 -1.13
CA LEU A 83 0.53 1.68 -0.38
C LEU A 83 -0.14 2.77 -1.21
N THR A 84 -1.43 2.66 -1.47
CA THR A 84 -2.20 3.63 -2.26
C THR A 84 -3.26 4.31 -1.40
N GLU A 85 -3.67 5.51 -1.78
CA GLU A 85 -4.68 6.26 -1.05
C GLU A 85 -6.06 5.60 -1.12
N GLY A 86 -6.48 5.25 -2.33
CA GLY A 86 -7.79 4.68 -2.61
C GLY A 86 -7.80 3.15 -2.69
N LYS A 87 -8.97 2.56 -2.48
CA LYS A 87 -9.17 1.10 -2.61
C LYS A 87 -9.12 0.63 -4.07
N THR A 88 -9.39 1.52 -5.01
CA THR A 88 -9.45 1.28 -6.45
C THR A 88 -8.10 1.36 -7.12
N ASP A 89 -7.19 2.16 -6.57
CA ASP A 89 -5.86 2.44 -7.13
C ASP A 89 -5.02 1.19 -7.42
N PRO A 90 -5.03 0.16 -6.53
CA PRO A 90 -4.35 -1.10 -6.84
C PRO A 90 -4.89 -1.81 -8.08
N VAL A 91 -6.15 -1.56 -8.47
CA VAL A 91 -6.73 -2.13 -9.69
C VAL A 91 -6.17 -1.39 -10.91
N TYR A 92 -6.13 -0.06 -10.87
CA TYR A 92 -5.58 0.76 -11.95
C TYR A 92 -4.11 0.43 -12.18
N LEU A 93 -3.30 0.48 -11.13
CA LEU A 93 -1.87 0.15 -11.21
C LEU A 93 -1.63 -1.26 -11.73
N LYS A 94 -2.40 -2.24 -11.23
CA LYS A 94 -2.28 -3.62 -11.73
C LYS A 94 -2.56 -3.71 -13.22
N CYS A 95 -3.63 -3.06 -13.71
CA CYS A 95 -3.98 -3.08 -15.13
C CYS A 95 -2.92 -2.35 -15.97
N ALA A 96 -2.41 -1.22 -15.50
CA ALA A 96 -1.34 -0.48 -16.17
C ALA A 96 -0.04 -1.29 -16.28
N ILE A 97 0.44 -1.86 -15.17
CA ILE A 97 1.65 -2.70 -15.15
C ILE A 97 1.47 -3.93 -16.05
N ASP A 98 0.30 -4.55 -16.02
CA ASP A 98 -0.01 -5.73 -16.83
C ASP A 98 -0.09 -5.39 -18.32
N SER A 99 -0.67 -4.25 -18.68
CA SER A 99 -0.75 -3.78 -20.07
C SER A 99 0.62 -3.38 -20.63
N LEU A 100 1.44 -2.70 -19.84
CA LEU A 100 2.75 -2.18 -20.22
C LEU A 100 3.90 -3.15 -19.90
N PHE A 101 3.64 -4.46 -19.81
CA PHE A 101 4.60 -5.46 -19.31
C PHE A 101 5.91 -5.53 -20.13
N LEU A 102 5.87 -5.23 -21.41
CA LEU A 102 7.06 -5.21 -22.26
C LEU A 102 7.99 -4.05 -21.90
N ASP A 103 7.42 -2.90 -21.53
CA ASP A 103 8.18 -1.71 -21.17
C ASP A 103 8.70 -1.80 -19.71
N TYR A 104 8.01 -2.58 -18.85
CA TYR A 104 8.28 -2.65 -17.41
C TYR A 104 8.57 -4.08 -16.90
N PRO A 105 9.55 -4.81 -17.46
CA PRO A 105 9.89 -6.17 -17.02
C PRO A 105 10.41 -6.22 -15.58
N GLN A 106 10.76 -5.08 -14.98
CA GLN A 106 11.14 -4.94 -13.57
C GLN A 106 9.95 -5.06 -12.63
N LEU A 107 8.74 -4.70 -13.07
CA LEU A 107 7.51 -4.66 -12.28
C LEU A 107 6.60 -5.87 -12.50
N VAL A 108 6.78 -6.61 -13.60
CA VAL A 108 5.97 -7.77 -13.97
C VAL A 108 6.81 -8.77 -14.75
N ARG A 109 6.44 -10.04 -14.65
CA ARG A 109 7.01 -11.12 -15.50
C ARG A 109 5.89 -11.95 -16.09
N GLU A 110 6.13 -12.47 -17.28
CA GLU A 110 5.28 -13.49 -17.88
C GLU A 110 5.80 -14.88 -17.49
N GLU A 111 4.92 -15.77 -17.08
CA GLU A 111 5.25 -17.16 -16.79
C GLU A 111 5.38 -17.94 -18.10
N LYS A 112 6.51 -18.64 -18.27
CA LYS A 112 6.85 -19.35 -19.52
C LYS A 112 5.77 -20.33 -19.98
N ASN A 113 5.12 -21.03 -19.05
CA ASN A 113 4.21 -22.14 -19.37
C ASN A 113 2.74 -21.71 -19.53
N THR A 114 2.31 -20.66 -18.88
CA THR A 114 0.88 -20.27 -18.81
C THR A 114 0.58 -18.97 -19.53
N LYS A 115 1.62 -18.19 -19.90
CA LYS A 115 1.52 -16.81 -20.35
C LYS A 115 0.81 -15.90 -19.32
N ASN A 116 0.66 -16.36 -18.09
CA ASN A 116 0.13 -15.54 -17.01
C ASN A 116 1.16 -14.49 -16.60
N ARG A 117 0.69 -13.31 -16.31
CA ARG A 117 1.54 -12.21 -15.83
C ARG A 117 1.51 -12.17 -14.31
N VAL A 118 2.70 -12.19 -13.72
CA VAL A 118 2.91 -12.16 -12.27
C VAL A 118 3.61 -10.86 -11.90
N LEU A 119 2.98 -10.06 -11.07
CA LEU A 119 3.57 -8.83 -10.56
C LEU A 119 4.81 -9.11 -9.73
N LYS A 120 5.83 -8.30 -9.90
CA LYS A 120 7.03 -8.23 -9.05
C LYS A 120 6.95 -7.12 -8.00
N VAL A 121 5.76 -6.55 -7.84
CA VAL A 121 5.43 -5.55 -6.83
C VAL A 121 4.23 -6.01 -6.02
N ASN A 122 4.21 -5.67 -4.75
CA ASN A 122 3.08 -5.92 -3.84
C ASN A 122 2.21 -4.66 -3.77
N LEU A 123 1.10 -4.67 -4.47
CA LEU A 123 0.06 -3.65 -4.32
C LEU A 123 -0.69 -3.96 -3.01
N PHE A 124 -0.33 -3.25 -1.95
CA PHE A 124 -0.80 -3.54 -0.60
C PHE A 124 -2.30 -3.28 -0.47
N LYS A 125 -3.05 -4.35 -0.18
CA LYS A 125 -4.49 -4.25 0.06
C LYS A 125 -4.77 -4.36 1.54
N THR A 126 -5.48 -3.40 2.06
CA THR A 126 -6.00 -3.43 3.43
C THR A 126 -7.19 -4.37 3.52
N ASN A 127 -7.31 -5.06 4.65
CA ASN A 127 -8.50 -5.79 5.07
C ASN A 127 -8.67 -5.57 6.57
N ASP A 128 -9.78 -6.01 7.15
CA ASP A 128 -10.07 -5.74 8.56
C ASP A 128 -8.99 -6.26 9.52
N LYS A 129 -8.39 -7.41 9.22
CA LYS A 129 -7.26 -7.95 9.97
C LYS A 129 -6.03 -7.04 9.90
N LYS A 130 -5.64 -6.60 8.72
CA LYS A 130 -4.52 -5.68 8.53
C LYS A 130 -4.78 -4.31 9.15
N LYS A 131 -6.02 -3.80 9.01
CA LYS A 131 -6.44 -2.56 9.67
C LYS A 131 -6.27 -2.65 11.18
N TYR A 132 -6.73 -3.75 11.77
CA TYR A 132 -6.65 -3.97 13.22
C TYR A 132 -5.20 -4.07 13.70
N PHE A 133 -4.37 -4.91 13.06
CA PHE A 133 -3.00 -5.17 13.52
C PHE A 133 -1.96 -4.14 13.08
N LEU A 134 -2.15 -3.47 11.96
CA LEU A 134 -1.20 -2.49 11.43
C LEU A 134 -1.65 -1.05 11.67
N ASP A 135 -2.87 -0.83 12.15
CA ASP A 135 -3.48 0.50 12.29
C ASP A 135 -3.41 1.28 10.96
N LEU A 136 -3.79 0.61 9.88
CA LEU A 136 -3.65 1.13 8.53
C LEU A 136 -4.92 0.84 7.73
N SER A 137 -5.79 1.84 7.65
CA SER A 137 -7.09 1.76 6.97
C SER A 137 -7.04 2.25 5.52
N GLY A 138 -6.03 3.06 5.19
CA GLY A 138 -5.85 3.77 3.94
C GLY A 138 -6.20 5.26 4.07
N GLY A 139 -5.71 6.05 3.11
CA GLY A 139 -5.85 7.50 3.10
C GLY A 139 -4.70 8.27 3.76
N ALA A 140 -4.54 9.54 3.36
CA ALA A 140 -3.40 10.37 3.75
C ALA A 140 -3.22 10.52 5.27
N ALA A 141 -4.34 10.59 6.04
CA ALA A 141 -4.29 10.70 7.49
C ALA A 141 -3.67 9.46 8.17
N ASP A 142 -3.95 8.25 7.65
CA ASP A 142 -3.36 7.02 8.16
C ASP A 142 -1.87 6.95 7.83
N TYR A 143 -1.48 7.43 6.66
CA TYR A 143 -0.08 7.45 6.25
C TYR A 143 0.75 8.44 7.07
N SER A 144 0.15 9.52 7.59
CA SER A 144 0.77 10.40 8.57
C SER A 144 1.15 9.67 9.87
N ARG A 145 0.31 8.74 10.33
CA ARG A 145 0.64 7.89 11.47
C ARG A 145 1.64 6.79 11.11
N PHE A 146 1.49 6.21 9.92
CA PHE A 146 2.35 5.14 9.44
C PHE A 146 3.80 5.58 9.33
N PHE A 147 4.11 6.71 8.65
CA PHE A 147 5.48 7.12 8.46
C PHE A 147 6.20 7.44 9.78
N ARG A 148 5.52 8.10 10.74
CA ARG A 148 6.08 8.36 12.08
C ARG A 148 6.45 7.10 12.84
N ARG A 149 5.69 6.03 12.64
CA ARG A 149 5.95 4.73 13.28
C ARG A 149 7.01 3.93 12.52
N HIS A 150 7.16 4.18 11.23
CA HIS A 150 8.02 3.38 10.36
C HIS A 150 9.45 3.40 10.85
N GLY A 151 10.07 4.55 11.03
CA GLY A 151 11.43 4.67 11.51
C GLY A 151 11.64 4.04 12.89
N LEU A 152 10.68 4.21 13.80
CA LEU A 152 10.76 3.58 15.12
C LEU A 152 10.71 2.06 15.05
N LEU A 153 9.87 1.50 14.17
CA LEU A 153 9.75 0.05 14.01
C LEU A 153 10.94 -0.54 13.25
N CYS A 154 11.49 0.19 12.28
CA CYS A 154 12.68 -0.24 11.53
C CYS A 154 13.90 -0.40 12.44
N LYS A 155 14.06 0.44 13.46
CA LYS A 155 15.14 0.31 14.48
C LYS A 155 15.16 -1.05 15.16
N ALA A 156 14.02 -1.71 15.29
CA ALA A 156 13.96 -3.06 15.88
C ALA A 156 14.59 -4.13 14.96
N TYR A 157 14.81 -3.82 13.68
CA TYR A 157 15.30 -4.77 12.67
C TYR A 157 16.63 -4.33 12.05
N GLU A 158 17.27 -3.26 12.52
CA GLU A 158 18.46 -2.62 11.94
C GLU A 158 19.69 -3.53 11.77
N LYS A 159 19.73 -4.68 12.45
CA LYS A 159 20.80 -5.68 12.29
C LYS A 159 20.85 -6.28 10.87
N GLN A 160 19.79 -6.16 10.10
CA GLN A 160 19.73 -6.57 8.70
C GLN A 160 19.12 -5.42 7.89
N PRO A 161 19.68 -5.05 6.74
CA PRO A 161 19.10 -3.99 5.92
C PRO A 161 17.70 -4.40 5.42
N PRO A 162 16.81 -3.44 5.15
CA PRO A 162 15.54 -3.72 4.51
C PRO A 162 15.77 -4.27 3.10
N LYS A 163 14.88 -5.14 2.62
CA LYS A 163 15.07 -5.84 1.35
C LYS A 163 14.58 -5.06 0.13
N ASN A 164 13.51 -4.33 0.28
CA ASN A 164 12.87 -3.59 -0.81
C ASN A 164 12.23 -2.30 -0.29
N PRO A 165 12.03 -1.29 -1.16
CA PRO A 165 11.37 -0.07 -0.76
C PRO A 165 9.88 -0.28 -0.45
N VAL A 166 9.36 0.58 0.42
CA VAL A 166 7.94 0.80 0.69
C VAL A 166 7.59 2.17 0.13
N ILE A 167 6.60 2.23 -0.74
CA ILE A 167 6.18 3.45 -1.44
C ILE A 167 4.77 3.80 -1.00
N ILE A 168 4.57 5.00 -0.48
CA ILE A 168 3.26 5.60 -0.30
C ILE A 168 2.95 6.40 -1.56
N LEU A 169 1.99 5.95 -2.36
CA LEU A 169 1.49 6.66 -3.54
C LEU A 169 0.21 7.40 -3.17
N LEU A 170 0.24 8.71 -3.30
CA LEU A 170 -0.85 9.62 -2.98
C LEU A 170 -1.29 10.40 -4.22
N ASP A 171 -2.57 10.73 -4.30
CA ASP A 171 -3.06 11.69 -5.26
C ASP A 171 -2.42 13.07 -4.99
N ASN A 172 -2.13 13.81 -6.04
CA ASN A 172 -1.54 15.14 -5.94
C ASN A 172 -2.64 16.21 -5.94
N ASP A 173 -3.56 16.07 -4.99
CA ASP A 173 -4.70 16.98 -4.79
C ASP A 173 -4.65 17.65 -3.40
N THR A 174 -5.77 18.15 -2.92
CA THR A 174 -5.85 18.80 -1.59
C THR A 174 -5.88 17.80 -0.43
N GLY A 175 -6.19 16.53 -0.69
CA GLY A 175 -6.32 15.49 0.34
C GLY A 175 -5.08 15.28 1.20
N PRO A 176 -3.88 15.12 0.63
CA PRO A 176 -2.66 14.89 1.38
C PRO A 176 -2.00 16.17 1.92
N SER A 177 -2.65 17.33 1.97
CA SER A 177 -2.03 18.59 2.40
C SER A 177 -1.45 18.52 3.83
N ASP A 178 -2.16 17.92 4.77
CA ASP A 178 -1.67 17.72 6.14
C ASP A 178 -0.47 16.78 6.19
N PHE A 179 -0.49 15.72 5.39
CA PHE A 179 0.63 14.79 5.25
C PHE A 179 1.85 15.51 4.69
N ILE A 180 1.70 16.32 3.64
CA ILE A 180 2.79 17.10 3.04
C ILE A 180 3.40 18.07 4.06
N ASN A 181 2.57 18.84 4.75
CA ASN A 181 3.03 19.79 5.79
C ASN A 181 3.80 19.06 6.89
N GLN A 182 3.39 17.86 7.22
CA GLN A 182 4.01 17.06 8.26
C GLN A 182 5.37 16.51 7.83
N ILE A 183 5.51 15.94 6.63
CA ILE A 183 6.81 15.47 6.14
C ILE A 183 7.79 16.61 5.95
N ILE A 184 7.37 17.80 5.51
CA ILE A 184 8.21 19.01 5.42
C ILE A 184 8.76 19.38 6.80
N LYS A 185 7.93 19.27 7.84
CA LYS A 185 8.35 19.58 9.23
C LYS A 185 9.32 18.56 9.77
N ASP A 186 9.06 17.27 9.51
CA ASP A 186 9.79 16.17 10.14
C ASP A 186 11.10 15.84 9.38
N TYR A 187 11.21 16.19 8.09
CA TYR A 187 12.38 15.90 7.24
C TYR A 187 13.02 17.17 6.65
N SER A 188 14.17 17.57 7.20
CA SER A 188 14.87 18.81 6.82
C SER A 188 15.40 18.82 5.39
N HIS A 189 15.62 17.66 4.78
CA HIS A 189 16.12 17.51 3.41
C HIS A 189 15.04 17.71 2.33
N LEU A 190 13.76 17.78 2.72
CA LEU A 190 12.68 18.05 1.78
C LEU A 190 12.53 19.53 1.45
N PRO A 191 11.94 19.88 0.30
CA PRO A 191 11.56 21.26 -0.02
C PRO A 191 10.69 21.86 1.09
N LYS A 192 10.88 23.14 1.37
CA LYS A 192 10.18 23.83 2.48
C LYS A 192 8.77 24.26 2.13
N LYS A 193 8.42 24.31 0.85
CA LYS A 193 7.09 24.70 0.38
C LYS A 193 6.34 23.46 -0.14
N ALA A 194 5.09 23.36 0.22
CA ALA A 194 4.21 22.24 -0.22
C ALA A 194 4.11 22.16 -1.76
N GLU A 195 4.09 23.31 -2.43
CA GLU A 195 4.04 23.40 -3.90
C GLU A 195 5.28 22.78 -4.56
N ASP A 196 6.46 22.94 -3.95
CA ASP A 196 7.70 22.35 -4.47
C ASP A 196 7.74 20.84 -4.20
N VAL A 197 7.19 20.39 -3.07
CA VAL A 197 7.02 18.96 -2.78
C VAL A 197 6.09 18.31 -3.81
N ARG A 198 5.00 18.98 -4.19
CA ARG A 198 4.05 18.48 -5.19
C ARG A 198 4.64 18.31 -6.59
N LYS A 199 5.66 19.09 -6.93
CA LYS A 199 6.37 19.04 -8.24
C LYS A 199 7.44 17.97 -8.31
N GLY A 200 7.89 17.44 -7.17
CA GLY A 200 8.92 16.42 -7.13
C GLY A 200 8.40 15.04 -7.57
N ALA A 201 9.28 14.27 -8.21
CA ALA A 201 8.91 12.94 -8.68
C ALA A 201 8.66 11.98 -7.49
N PHE A 202 9.55 11.98 -6.50
CA PHE A 202 9.41 11.20 -5.27
C PHE A 202 10.36 11.72 -4.19
N TYR A 203 10.13 11.29 -2.95
CA TYR A 203 10.99 11.63 -1.82
C TYR A 203 11.29 10.38 -0.99
N HIS A 204 12.56 10.23 -0.63
CA HIS A 204 12.98 9.28 0.40
C HIS A 204 12.72 9.93 1.78
N LEU A 205 12.00 9.25 2.64
CA LEU A 205 11.73 9.75 3.99
C LEU A 205 12.76 9.20 4.98
N GLU A 206 12.70 7.91 5.25
CA GLU A 206 13.65 7.25 6.17
C GLU A 206 13.69 5.74 5.91
N SER A 207 14.82 5.08 6.23
CA SER A 207 15.00 3.64 6.03
C SER A 207 14.70 3.23 4.59
N ASN A 208 13.64 2.45 4.36
CA ASN A 208 13.19 2.06 3.03
C ASN A 208 11.84 2.70 2.63
N LEU A 209 11.43 3.77 3.31
CA LEU A 209 10.17 4.45 3.07
C LEU A 209 10.32 5.61 2.09
N TYR A 210 9.46 5.62 1.10
CA TYR A 210 9.35 6.65 0.07
C TYR A 210 7.92 7.16 -0.03
N VAL A 211 7.78 8.41 -0.47
CA VAL A 211 6.51 8.97 -0.92
C VAL A 211 6.60 9.35 -2.39
N LEU A 212 5.56 9.07 -3.12
CA LEU A 212 5.36 9.37 -4.53
C LEU A 212 3.99 10.01 -4.67
N PHE A 213 3.93 11.18 -5.27
CA PHE A 213 2.67 11.82 -5.66
C PHE A 213 2.37 11.53 -7.13
N THR A 214 1.08 11.47 -7.48
CA THR A 214 0.72 11.41 -8.89
C THR A 214 1.32 12.62 -9.62
N PRO A 215 2.02 12.42 -10.76
CA PRO A 215 2.61 13.52 -11.50
C PRO A 215 1.57 14.55 -11.92
N LEU A 216 1.90 15.83 -11.84
CA LEU A 216 1.04 16.89 -12.38
C LEU A 216 1.00 16.78 -13.91
N LEU A 217 -0.18 16.79 -14.49
CA LEU A 217 -0.37 16.85 -15.92
C LEU A 217 -0.14 18.28 -16.43
N PRO A 218 0.26 18.47 -17.71
CA PRO A 218 0.51 19.80 -18.25
C PRO A 218 -0.68 20.75 -18.10
N GLY A 219 -0.47 21.86 -17.37
CA GLY A 219 -1.50 22.85 -17.09
C GLY A 219 -2.34 22.62 -15.83
N ASP A 220 -2.20 21.48 -15.18
CA ASP A 220 -2.96 21.13 -14.00
C ASP A 220 -2.20 21.46 -12.70
N ASN A 221 -2.94 21.91 -11.69
CA ASN A 221 -2.42 22.12 -10.33
C ASN A 221 -2.60 20.88 -9.43
N TYR A 222 -3.44 19.96 -9.83
CA TYR A 222 -3.79 18.74 -9.11
C TYR A 222 -3.89 17.56 -10.05
N SER A 223 -3.67 16.36 -9.53
CA SER A 223 -3.86 15.12 -10.26
C SER A 223 -4.28 13.99 -9.33
N SER A 224 -5.08 13.08 -9.85
CA SER A 224 -5.45 11.81 -9.23
C SER A 224 -5.14 10.67 -10.21
N LEU A 225 -5.16 9.42 -9.75
CA LEU A 225 -4.91 8.27 -10.65
C LEU A 225 -5.92 8.18 -11.78
N GLU A 226 -7.14 8.65 -11.61
CA GLU A 226 -8.16 8.69 -12.66
C GLU A 226 -7.80 9.62 -13.81
N ASP A 227 -7.02 10.67 -13.55
CA ASP A 227 -6.63 11.65 -14.59
C ASP A 227 -5.59 11.08 -15.58
N PHE A 228 -5.04 9.87 -15.30
CA PHE A 228 -4.15 9.14 -16.20
C PHE A 228 -4.89 8.19 -17.17
N PHE A 229 -6.21 8.24 -17.21
CA PHE A 229 -6.98 7.60 -18.26
C PHE A 229 -7.32 8.59 -19.37
N GLU A 230 -7.30 8.12 -20.63
CA GLU A 230 -7.76 8.93 -21.75
C GLU A 230 -9.23 9.35 -21.58
N PRO A 231 -9.62 10.54 -22.07
CA PRO A 231 -11.00 11.02 -21.95
C PRO A 231 -12.05 10.02 -22.44
N LYS A 232 -11.75 9.26 -23.50
CA LYS A 232 -12.67 8.23 -24.02
C LYS A 232 -12.95 7.12 -23.01
N VAL A 233 -12.00 6.78 -22.12
CA VAL A 233 -12.17 5.77 -21.07
C VAL A 233 -13.05 6.31 -19.95
N LEU A 234 -12.82 7.56 -19.53
CA LEU A 234 -13.63 8.25 -18.52
C LEU A 234 -15.09 8.45 -18.96
N GLN A 235 -15.33 8.54 -20.27
CA GLN A 235 -16.66 8.71 -20.87
C GLN A 235 -17.39 7.39 -21.11
N MET A 236 -16.75 6.23 -20.87
CA MET A 236 -17.39 4.93 -21.01
C MET A 236 -18.57 4.79 -20.05
N LYS A 237 -19.71 4.34 -20.58
CA LYS A 237 -20.92 4.14 -19.77
C LYS A 237 -20.99 2.72 -19.23
N TYR A 238 -21.51 2.58 -18.01
CA TYR A 238 -21.87 1.30 -17.41
C TYR A 238 -23.36 1.31 -17.03
N ASN A 239 -24.13 0.38 -17.60
CA ASN A 239 -25.59 0.32 -17.44
C ASN A 239 -26.29 1.67 -17.74
N GLY A 240 -25.87 2.35 -18.82
CA GLY A 240 -26.42 3.64 -19.23
C GLY A 240 -25.96 4.85 -18.40
N LYS A 241 -25.26 4.64 -17.29
CA LYS A 241 -24.76 5.69 -16.38
C LYS A 241 -23.36 6.15 -16.77
N SER A 242 -23.01 7.37 -16.39
CA SER A 242 -21.69 7.99 -16.62
C SER A 242 -20.81 7.88 -15.37
N PHE A 243 -19.49 7.87 -15.55
CA PHE A 243 -18.54 7.93 -14.43
C PHE A 243 -18.52 9.31 -13.80
N ASP A 244 -18.54 9.33 -12.46
CA ASP A 244 -18.29 10.52 -11.65
C ASP A 244 -17.29 10.16 -10.55
N LYS A 245 -16.14 10.87 -10.55
CA LYS A 245 -15.07 10.62 -9.58
C LYS A 245 -15.34 11.18 -8.20
N SER A 246 -16.40 12.01 -8.04
CA SER A 246 -16.76 12.60 -6.76
C SER A 246 -17.33 11.56 -5.78
N ASN A 247 -17.15 11.83 -4.47
CA ASN A 247 -17.72 10.96 -3.43
C ASN A 247 -19.24 11.12 -3.28
N ASN A 248 -19.81 12.22 -3.79
CA ASN A 248 -21.22 12.58 -3.68
C ASN A 248 -21.96 12.44 -5.02
N HIS A 249 -21.61 11.42 -5.82
CA HIS A 249 -22.24 11.20 -7.11
C HIS A 249 -23.72 10.76 -6.98
N ASP A 250 -24.55 11.22 -7.92
CA ASP A 250 -25.95 10.76 -8.04
C ASP A 250 -25.98 9.33 -8.60
N SER A 251 -26.31 8.37 -7.76
CA SER A 251 -26.34 6.96 -8.12
C SER A 251 -27.46 6.60 -9.13
N SER A 252 -28.40 7.51 -9.44
CA SER A 252 -29.42 7.29 -10.47
C SER A 252 -28.86 7.46 -11.89
N THR A 253 -27.97 8.43 -12.07
CA THR A 253 -27.40 8.83 -13.39
C THR A 253 -25.92 8.53 -13.52
N THR A 254 -25.19 8.37 -12.42
CA THR A 254 -23.75 8.17 -12.40
C THR A 254 -23.33 6.95 -11.59
N PHE A 255 -22.06 6.58 -11.73
CA PHE A 255 -21.40 5.53 -10.93
C PHE A 255 -20.02 6.01 -10.48
N GLY A 256 -19.61 5.59 -9.30
CA GLY A 256 -18.35 5.99 -8.67
C GLY A 256 -17.16 5.09 -9.01
N LYS A 257 -16.03 5.39 -8.37
CA LYS A 257 -14.70 4.78 -8.58
C LYS A 257 -14.69 3.25 -8.50
N ASP A 258 -15.43 2.62 -7.57
CA ASP A 258 -15.46 1.15 -7.43
C ASP A 258 -15.98 0.44 -8.69
N ARG A 259 -17.04 0.98 -9.28
CA ARG A 259 -17.60 0.44 -10.52
C ARG A 259 -16.72 0.77 -11.72
N PHE A 260 -16.14 1.95 -11.76
CA PHE A 260 -15.18 2.32 -12.79
C PHE A 260 -13.98 1.35 -12.79
N ALA A 261 -13.36 1.11 -11.65
CA ALA A 261 -12.25 0.18 -11.53
C ALA A 261 -12.62 -1.25 -11.95
N THR A 262 -13.82 -1.71 -11.57
CA THR A 262 -14.22 -3.10 -11.78
C THR A 262 -14.74 -3.35 -13.18
N TYR A 263 -15.68 -2.54 -13.66
CA TYR A 263 -16.44 -2.82 -14.89
C TYR A 263 -15.92 -2.06 -16.11
N ILE A 264 -15.24 -0.92 -15.90
CA ILE A 264 -14.62 -0.21 -17.01
C ILE A 264 -13.15 -0.64 -17.16
N VAL A 265 -12.33 -0.38 -16.13
CA VAL A 265 -10.89 -0.57 -16.26
C VAL A 265 -10.48 -2.04 -16.33
N ARG A 266 -10.93 -2.87 -15.39
CA ARG A 266 -10.51 -4.29 -15.33
C ARG A 266 -11.04 -5.08 -16.50
N GLU A 267 -12.31 -4.90 -16.89
CA GLU A 267 -12.91 -5.66 -17.99
C GLU A 267 -12.34 -5.26 -19.34
N ASN A 268 -12.06 -3.97 -19.55
CA ASN A 268 -11.52 -3.45 -20.80
C ASN A 268 -9.98 -3.29 -20.80
N ARG A 269 -9.25 -3.88 -19.83
CA ARG A 269 -7.80 -3.70 -19.67
C ARG A 269 -6.96 -4.08 -20.90
N LYS A 270 -7.50 -4.87 -21.81
CA LYS A 270 -6.80 -5.26 -23.06
C LYS A 270 -6.90 -4.21 -24.17
N THR A 271 -7.87 -3.30 -24.09
CA THR A 271 -8.18 -2.30 -25.10
C THR A 271 -7.90 -0.87 -24.64
N ILE A 272 -7.80 -0.65 -23.31
CA ILE A 272 -7.42 0.64 -22.74
C ILE A 272 -5.93 0.87 -22.96
N ASP A 273 -5.60 2.07 -23.44
CA ASP A 273 -4.23 2.56 -23.45
C ASP A 273 -3.84 3.09 -22.06
N PHE A 274 -2.81 2.50 -21.47
CA PHE A 274 -2.26 2.89 -20.18
C PHE A 274 -0.96 3.71 -20.30
N SER A 275 -0.65 4.23 -21.48
CA SER A 275 0.62 4.96 -21.71
C SER A 275 0.79 6.17 -20.79
N LEU A 276 -0.31 6.83 -20.40
CA LEU A 276 -0.28 7.96 -19.47
C LEU A 276 0.17 7.56 -18.06
N PHE A 277 0.13 6.27 -17.68
CA PHE A 277 0.65 5.78 -16.40
C PHE A 277 2.18 5.63 -16.37
N LYS A 278 2.87 5.72 -17.52
CA LYS A 278 4.33 5.55 -17.61
C LYS A 278 5.10 6.41 -16.61
N PRO A 279 4.82 7.71 -16.41
CA PRO A 279 5.57 8.53 -15.45
C PRO A 279 5.49 8.01 -14.01
N ILE A 280 4.35 7.41 -13.62
CA ILE A 280 4.19 6.79 -12.29
C ILE A 280 5.05 5.52 -12.20
N LEU A 281 5.01 4.68 -13.23
CA LEU A 281 5.78 3.43 -13.26
C LEU A 281 7.29 3.69 -13.33
N ASP A 282 7.71 4.70 -14.08
CA ASP A 282 9.11 5.16 -14.13
C ASP A 282 9.59 5.61 -12.75
N SER A 283 8.79 6.40 -12.03
CA SER A 283 9.11 6.83 -10.67
C SER A 283 9.27 5.65 -9.70
N ILE A 284 8.44 4.61 -9.83
CA ILE A 284 8.58 3.37 -9.01
C ILE A 284 9.92 2.67 -9.30
N ILE A 285 10.35 2.64 -10.56
CA ILE A 285 11.65 2.06 -10.95
C ILE A 285 12.81 2.91 -10.43
N GLU A 286 12.72 4.23 -10.55
CA GLU A 286 13.74 5.15 -10.03
C GLU A 286 13.86 5.06 -8.50
N ILE A 287 12.75 4.93 -7.78
CA ILE A 287 12.75 4.63 -6.34
C ILE A 287 13.53 3.33 -6.06
N LYS A 288 13.31 2.28 -6.85
CA LYS A 288 14.04 1.02 -6.68
C LYS A 288 15.53 1.19 -6.89
N LYS A 289 15.94 1.93 -7.91
CA LYS A 289 17.36 2.24 -8.19
C LYS A 289 17.98 3.05 -7.05
N HIS A 290 17.28 4.10 -6.59
CA HIS A 290 17.72 4.92 -5.46
C HIS A 290 17.88 4.08 -4.19
N PHE A 291 16.92 3.21 -3.89
CA PHE A 291 16.97 2.30 -2.75
C PHE A 291 18.20 1.37 -2.80
N ILE A 292 18.50 0.78 -3.97
CA ILE A 292 19.66 -0.11 -4.14
C ILE A 292 20.96 0.66 -3.89
N ASN A 293 21.04 1.92 -4.34
CA ASN A 293 22.22 2.75 -4.11
C ASN A 293 22.41 3.10 -2.61
N LEU A 294 21.32 3.28 -1.87
CA LEU A 294 21.38 3.50 -0.41
C LEU A 294 21.71 2.25 0.39
N HIS A 295 21.36 1.07 -0.14
CA HIS A 295 21.51 -0.23 0.52
C HIS A 295 22.26 -1.21 -0.39
N PRO A 296 23.54 -0.96 -0.68
CA PRO A 296 24.33 -1.84 -1.55
C PRO A 296 24.37 -3.25 -0.94
N SER A 297 24.10 -4.27 -1.76
CA SER A 297 24.28 -5.66 -1.36
C SER A 297 25.74 -5.89 -0.99
N LYS A 298 25.99 -6.37 0.22
CA LYS A 298 27.33 -6.81 0.64
C LYS A 298 27.71 -8.11 -0.06
#